data_506183597781f3e9a1b24026a3563247
#
_entry.id   506183597781f3e9a1b24026a3563247
#
_cell.length_a   1.000
_cell.length_b   1.000
_cell.length_c   1.000
_cell.angle_alpha   90.00
_cell.angle_beta   90.00
_cell.angle_gamma   90.00
#
_symmetry.space_group_name_H-M   'P 1'
#
loop_
_entity.id
_entity.type
_entity.pdbx_description
1 polymer ?
#
loop_
_entity_poly.entity_id
_entity_poly.type
_entity_poly.pdbx_seq_one_letter_code
_entity_poly.pdbx_strand_id
1 'polypeptide(L)'
;QGDIIMKEKLQKIREEAIHQIESSGELGKLNDVRVAFLGKKGELTAVLKGMKDVAPEDRPLVGQLVNETREAIEKKLDETKQKLEAAQMELKLKHEVIDVTLPAKKNRVGHRHPNTIALEEVERIFTGMGYEVVEGPEVEYDYYNFEALNIPANHPAKDEQDTFYINDKIVLRTQTSPVQVRVMEKGKLPIRMIAPGRVFRADEVDATHSPSFHQIEGMVIDKNITFADLKGTLAEFARELFLSLIHISEPT
;
A
#
# COMPACT_ATOMS: atom_id res chain seq x y z
N GLN A 1 26.52 -64.71 35.30
CA GLN A 1 25.25 -65.20 34.65
C GLN A 1 24.23 -64.05 34.53
N GLY A 2 24.18 -63.03 35.45
CA GLY A 2 23.25 -61.90 35.37
C GLY A 2 23.54 -60.91 34.24
N ASP A 3 24.80 -60.75 33.87
CA ASP A 3 25.28 -59.79 32.88
C ASP A 3 24.94 -60.20 31.45
N ILE A 4 24.98 -61.51 31.16
CA ILE A 4 24.64 -62.09 29.86
C ILE A 4 23.12 -61.97 29.58
N ILE A 5 22.31 -62.23 30.61
CA ILE A 5 20.84 -62.13 30.53
C ILE A 5 20.38 -60.70 30.30
N MET A 6 21.07 -59.70 30.92
CA MET A 6 20.73 -58.28 30.76
C MET A 6 21.13 -57.74 29.38
N LYS A 7 22.29 -58.17 28.83
CA LYS A 7 22.71 -57.84 27.45
C LYS A 7 21.75 -58.38 26.42
N GLU A 8 21.38 -59.66 26.55
CA GLU A 8 20.39 -60.26 25.62
C GLU A 8 19.02 -59.56 25.69
N LYS A 9 18.59 -59.12 26.86
CA LYS A 9 17.36 -58.42 27.06
C LYS A 9 17.39 -57.03 26.41
N LEU A 10 18.47 -56.27 26.56
CA LEU A 10 18.67 -54.99 25.92
C LEU A 10 18.75 -55.11 24.39
N GLN A 11 19.41 -56.15 23.90
CA GLN A 11 19.50 -56.39 22.47
C GLN A 11 18.12 -56.71 21.87
N LYS A 12 17.31 -57.56 22.53
CA LYS A 12 15.93 -57.81 22.12
C LYS A 12 15.07 -56.56 22.10
N ILE A 13 15.13 -55.72 23.14
CA ILE A 13 14.40 -54.44 23.20
C ILE A 13 14.82 -53.53 22.04
N ARG A 14 16.12 -53.47 21.72
CA ARG A 14 16.62 -52.71 20.58
C ARG A 14 16.07 -53.22 19.24
N GLU A 15 16.13 -54.53 19.00
CA GLU A 15 15.67 -55.16 17.76
C GLU A 15 14.15 -54.97 17.60
N GLU A 16 13.39 -55.13 18.66
CA GLU A 16 11.94 -54.98 18.66
C GLU A 16 11.53 -53.51 18.45
N ALA A 17 12.22 -52.57 19.11
CA ALA A 17 12.01 -51.15 18.90
C ALA A 17 12.29 -50.74 17.45
N ILE A 18 13.43 -51.19 16.87
CA ILE A 18 13.78 -50.87 15.48
C ILE A 18 12.75 -51.45 14.51
N HIS A 19 12.33 -52.71 14.73
CA HIS A 19 11.32 -53.35 13.90
C HIS A 19 9.97 -52.59 13.96
N GLN A 20 9.52 -52.15 15.12
CA GLN A 20 8.29 -51.39 15.28
C GLN A 20 8.41 -49.99 14.67
N ILE A 21 9.58 -49.33 14.76
CA ILE A 21 9.87 -48.07 14.11
C ILE A 21 9.80 -48.21 12.58
N GLU A 22 10.41 -49.26 12.01
CA GLU A 22 10.42 -49.48 10.56
C GLU A 22 9.04 -49.87 10.01
N SER A 23 8.22 -50.55 10.80
CA SER A 23 6.85 -50.88 10.43
C SER A 23 5.86 -49.71 10.63
N SER A 24 6.28 -48.61 11.26
CA SER A 24 5.44 -47.43 11.51
C SER A 24 5.28 -46.61 10.24
N GLY A 25 4.12 -46.68 9.60
CA GLY A 25 3.80 -45.92 8.39
C GLY A 25 3.22 -44.51 8.66
N GLU A 26 3.02 -44.14 9.93
CA GLU A 26 2.38 -42.91 10.32
C GLU A 26 3.10 -42.25 11.50
N LEU A 27 3.16 -40.91 11.51
CA LEU A 27 3.79 -40.13 12.60
C LEU A 27 3.16 -40.39 13.97
N GLY A 28 1.83 -40.66 14.02
CA GLY A 28 1.13 -41.01 15.25
C GLY A 28 1.63 -42.30 15.85
N LYS A 29 1.70 -43.36 15.05
CA LYS A 29 2.22 -44.67 15.44
C LYS A 29 3.69 -44.62 15.88
N LEU A 30 4.50 -43.81 15.17
CA LEU A 30 5.90 -43.61 15.52
C LEU A 30 6.04 -42.95 16.91
N ASN A 31 5.18 -42.02 17.27
CA ASN A 31 5.16 -41.44 18.60
C ASN A 31 4.71 -42.42 19.67
N ASP A 32 3.76 -43.30 19.37
CA ASP A 32 3.33 -44.36 20.29
C ASP A 32 4.48 -45.34 20.58
N VAL A 33 5.24 -45.72 19.57
CA VAL A 33 6.47 -46.54 19.71
C VAL A 33 7.50 -45.82 20.60
N ARG A 34 7.72 -44.53 20.37
CA ARG A 34 8.61 -43.71 21.22
C ARG A 34 8.17 -43.76 22.69
N VAL A 35 6.89 -43.63 22.96
CA VAL A 35 6.35 -43.65 24.33
C VAL A 35 6.47 -45.04 24.95
N ALA A 36 6.24 -46.10 24.16
CA ALA A 36 6.34 -47.50 24.63
C ALA A 36 7.76 -47.86 25.06
N PHE A 37 8.78 -47.44 24.32
CA PHE A 37 10.18 -47.80 24.63
C PHE A 37 10.90 -46.77 25.47
N LEU A 38 10.76 -45.46 25.19
CA LEU A 38 11.50 -44.35 25.80
C LEU A 38 10.71 -43.58 26.85
N GLY A 39 9.42 -43.82 26.99
CA GLY A 39 8.55 -43.10 27.92
C GLY A 39 8.88 -43.38 29.39
N LYS A 40 8.26 -42.60 30.30
CA LYS A 40 8.45 -42.73 31.77
C LYS A 40 8.11 -44.14 32.31
N LYS A 41 7.24 -44.88 31.64
CA LYS A 41 6.87 -46.28 31.91
C LYS A 41 7.33 -47.22 30.81
N GLY A 42 8.20 -46.77 29.90
CA GLY A 42 8.68 -47.52 28.77
C GLY A 42 9.62 -48.66 29.19
N GLU A 43 9.80 -49.61 28.28
CA GLU A 43 10.58 -50.83 28.53
C GLU A 43 12.04 -50.56 28.91
N LEU A 44 12.67 -49.58 28.24
CA LEU A 44 14.04 -49.15 28.57
C LEU A 44 14.13 -48.54 29.97
N THR A 45 13.11 -47.76 30.36
CA THR A 45 13.02 -47.16 31.68
C THR A 45 12.75 -48.23 32.76
N ALA A 46 12.02 -49.28 32.43
CA ALA A 46 11.81 -50.41 33.33
C ALA A 46 13.13 -51.19 33.61
N VAL A 47 13.96 -51.36 32.56
CA VAL A 47 15.30 -51.98 32.71
C VAL A 47 16.20 -51.10 33.60
N LEU A 48 16.19 -49.77 33.43
CA LEU A 48 16.93 -48.84 34.29
C LEU A 48 16.50 -48.91 35.76
N LYS A 49 15.20 -49.10 36.03
CA LYS A 49 14.71 -49.28 37.40
C LYS A 49 15.15 -50.60 38.02
N GLY A 50 15.27 -51.65 37.21
CA GLY A 50 15.76 -52.97 37.63
C GLY A 50 17.28 -53.04 37.90
N MET A 51 18.04 -51.96 37.55
CA MET A 51 19.48 -51.87 37.85
C MET A 51 19.81 -51.87 39.35
N LYS A 52 18.80 -51.66 40.22
CA LYS A 52 18.99 -51.74 41.66
C LYS A 52 19.39 -53.12 42.13
N ASP A 53 19.02 -54.14 41.39
CA ASP A 53 19.27 -55.57 41.70
C ASP A 53 20.57 -56.13 41.08
N VAL A 54 21.34 -55.26 40.35
CA VAL A 54 22.62 -55.63 39.72
C VAL A 54 23.79 -55.31 40.65
N ALA A 55 24.83 -56.17 40.62
CA ALA A 55 26.03 -56.01 41.41
C ALA A 55 26.70 -54.64 41.18
N PRO A 56 27.24 -53.95 42.23
CA PRO A 56 27.78 -52.60 42.10
C PRO A 56 28.87 -52.44 41.04
N GLU A 57 29.63 -53.50 40.77
CA GLU A 57 30.73 -53.53 39.80
C GLU A 57 30.27 -53.49 38.35
N ASP A 58 29.08 -54.03 38.04
CA ASP A 58 28.53 -54.12 36.67
C ASP A 58 27.61 -52.95 36.28
N ARG A 59 27.20 -52.12 37.23
CA ARG A 59 26.30 -50.99 37.02
C ARG A 59 26.79 -49.98 35.97
N PRO A 60 28.08 -49.58 35.92
CA PRO A 60 28.58 -48.67 34.91
C PRO A 60 28.47 -49.22 33.51
N LEU A 61 28.76 -50.50 33.32
CA LEU A 61 28.73 -51.18 32.02
C LEU A 61 27.29 -51.35 31.49
N VAL A 62 26.36 -51.71 32.35
CA VAL A 62 24.95 -51.79 32.02
C VAL A 62 24.37 -50.40 31.73
N GLY A 63 24.76 -49.37 32.48
CA GLY A 63 24.38 -48.00 32.24
C GLY A 63 24.83 -47.51 30.86
N GLN A 64 26.06 -47.83 30.46
CA GLN A 64 26.56 -47.50 29.12
C GLN A 64 25.78 -48.21 28.02
N LEU A 65 25.52 -49.50 28.14
CA LEU A 65 24.73 -50.28 27.16
C LEU A 65 23.29 -49.77 27.02
N VAL A 66 22.65 -49.35 28.11
CA VAL A 66 21.33 -48.74 28.07
C VAL A 66 21.36 -47.42 27.34
N ASN A 67 22.39 -46.56 27.57
CA ASN A 67 22.53 -45.28 26.84
C ASN A 67 22.79 -45.51 25.36
N GLU A 68 23.68 -46.43 24.99
CA GLU A 68 23.91 -46.79 23.56
C GLU A 68 22.65 -47.32 22.88
N THR A 69 21.87 -48.15 23.59
CA THR A 69 20.58 -48.62 23.08
C THR A 69 19.57 -47.50 22.89
N ARG A 70 19.53 -46.57 23.84
CA ARG A 70 18.67 -45.40 23.79
C ARG A 70 19.02 -44.50 22.61
N GLU A 71 20.30 -44.16 22.45
CA GLU A 71 20.79 -43.34 21.34
C GLU A 71 20.51 -43.98 19.99
N ALA A 72 20.67 -45.31 19.87
CA ALA A 72 20.36 -46.02 18.65
C ALA A 72 18.87 -45.98 18.30
N ILE A 73 17.98 -46.12 19.30
CA ILE A 73 16.52 -46.02 19.11
C ILE A 73 16.12 -44.57 18.77
N GLU A 74 16.65 -43.57 19.48
CA GLU A 74 16.38 -42.14 19.24
C GLU A 74 16.80 -41.73 17.81
N LYS A 75 18.02 -42.14 17.40
CA LYS A 75 18.51 -41.87 16.04
C LYS A 75 17.62 -42.50 14.97
N LYS A 76 17.20 -43.75 15.15
CA LYS A 76 16.32 -44.41 14.20
C LYS A 76 14.92 -43.81 14.15
N LEU A 77 14.40 -43.34 15.29
CA LEU A 77 13.13 -42.58 15.38
C LEU A 77 13.21 -41.28 14.58
N ASP A 78 14.30 -40.50 14.76
CA ASP A 78 14.47 -39.22 14.07
C ASP A 78 14.64 -39.43 12.55
N GLU A 79 15.42 -40.43 12.12
CA GLU A 79 15.56 -40.79 10.69
C GLU A 79 14.23 -41.18 10.05
N THR A 80 13.43 -41.98 10.75
CA THR A 80 12.13 -42.46 10.25
C THR A 80 11.11 -41.31 10.25
N LYS A 81 11.13 -40.43 11.28
CA LYS A 81 10.32 -39.24 11.36
C LYS A 81 10.58 -38.31 10.18
N GLN A 82 11.84 -38.00 9.89
CA GLN A 82 12.21 -37.16 8.75
C GLN A 82 11.74 -37.76 7.42
N LYS A 83 11.86 -39.05 7.24
CA LYS A 83 11.36 -39.76 6.03
C LYS A 83 9.84 -39.64 5.88
N LEU A 84 9.09 -39.82 6.96
CA LEU A 84 7.63 -39.73 6.95
C LEU A 84 7.17 -38.31 6.72
N GLU A 85 7.81 -37.31 7.34
CA GLU A 85 7.52 -35.89 7.13
C GLU A 85 7.82 -35.48 5.67
N ALA A 86 8.95 -35.93 5.10
CA ALA A 86 9.29 -35.65 3.72
C ALA A 86 8.29 -36.29 2.74
N ALA A 87 7.90 -37.57 2.98
CA ALA A 87 6.90 -38.25 2.16
C ALA A 87 5.53 -37.59 2.25
N GLN A 88 5.12 -37.14 3.45
CA GLN A 88 3.86 -36.41 3.65
C GLN A 88 3.88 -35.06 2.96
N MET A 89 5.01 -34.33 3.01
CA MET A 89 5.19 -33.06 2.32
C MET A 89 5.12 -33.27 0.79
N GLU A 90 5.78 -34.30 0.27
CA GLU A 90 5.74 -34.59 -1.18
C GLU A 90 4.32 -34.92 -1.65
N LEU A 91 3.56 -35.70 -0.88
CA LEU A 91 2.15 -36.00 -1.16
C LEU A 91 1.31 -34.71 -1.13
N LYS A 92 1.53 -33.84 -0.14
CA LYS A 92 0.84 -32.57 -0.04
C LYS A 92 1.13 -31.68 -1.25
N LEU A 93 2.39 -31.56 -1.64
CA LEU A 93 2.79 -30.79 -2.82
C LEU A 93 2.21 -31.33 -4.13
N LYS A 94 2.06 -32.64 -4.26
CA LYS A 94 1.39 -33.28 -5.42
C LYS A 94 -0.10 -32.97 -5.49
N HIS A 95 -0.76 -32.80 -4.35
CA HIS A 95 -2.19 -32.46 -4.29
C HIS A 95 -2.47 -30.96 -4.35
N GLU A 96 -1.53 -30.14 -3.92
CA GLU A 96 -1.62 -28.68 -4.01
C GLU A 96 -1.19 -28.19 -5.40
N VAL A 97 -2.01 -28.45 -6.42
CA VAL A 97 -1.78 -27.94 -7.77
C VAL A 97 -2.28 -26.51 -7.85
N ILE A 98 -1.37 -25.55 -7.95
CA ILE A 98 -1.70 -24.17 -8.24
C ILE A 98 -1.70 -24.00 -9.76
N ASP A 99 -2.84 -23.58 -10.30
CA ASP A 99 -2.95 -23.25 -11.72
C ASP A 99 -2.27 -21.90 -11.99
N VAL A 100 -1.03 -21.95 -12.44
CA VAL A 100 -0.22 -20.77 -12.78
C VAL A 100 -0.67 -20.09 -14.09
N THR A 101 -1.60 -20.70 -14.85
CA THR A 101 -2.14 -20.10 -16.08
C THR A 101 -3.27 -19.12 -15.79
N LEU A 102 -3.83 -19.13 -14.58
CA LEU A 102 -4.83 -18.16 -14.16
C LEU A 102 -4.21 -16.75 -14.17
N PRO A 103 -4.86 -15.81 -14.86
CA PRO A 103 -4.35 -14.44 -14.90
C PRO A 103 -4.34 -13.83 -13.49
N ALA A 104 -3.23 -13.19 -13.15
CA ALA A 104 -3.13 -12.45 -11.89
C ALA A 104 -4.24 -11.40 -11.80
N LYS A 105 -4.77 -11.17 -10.60
CA LYS A 105 -5.73 -10.10 -10.35
C LYS A 105 -5.07 -8.78 -10.70
N LYS A 106 -5.48 -8.17 -11.82
CA LYS A 106 -4.98 -6.85 -12.21
C LYS A 106 -5.42 -5.84 -11.17
N ASN A 107 -4.47 -5.20 -10.53
CA ASN A 107 -4.75 -4.05 -9.70
C ASN A 107 -5.32 -2.95 -10.61
N ARG A 108 -6.47 -2.40 -10.24
CA ARG A 108 -7.00 -1.21 -10.92
C ARG A 108 -6.10 -0.04 -10.54
N VAL A 109 -5.33 0.44 -11.49
CA VAL A 109 -4.59 1.68 -11.33
C VAL A 109 -5.60 2.81 -11.36
N GLY A 110 -5.55 3.70 -10.38
CA GLY A 110 -6.38 4.90 -10.39
C GLY A 110 -5.98 5.81 -11.56
N HIS A 111 -6.95 6.52 -12.12
CA HIS A 111 -6.74 7.51 -13.16
C HIS A 111 -7.07 8.89 -12.62
N ARG A 112 -6.35 9.92 -13.10
CA ARG A 112 -6.65 11.31 -12.79
C ARG A 112 -7.95 11.72 -13.49
N HIS A 113 -8.72 12.58 -12.84
CA HIS A 113 -9.91 13.16 -13.46
C HIS A 113 -9.51 14.02 -14.68
N PRO A 114 -10.29 14.04 -15.77
CA PRO A 114 -9.96 14.86 -16.96
C PRO A 114 -9.70 16.34 -16.65
N ASN A 115 -10.50 16.96 -15.76
CA ASN A 115 -10.26 18.34 -15.33
C ASN A 115 -8.90 18.52 -14.66
N THR A 116 -8.46 17.56 -13.84
CA THR A 116 -7.13 17.63 -13.21
C THR A 116 -6.02 17.57 -14.25
N ILE A 117 -6.17 16.70 -15.27
CA ILE A 117 -5.21 16.59 -16.37
C ILE A 117 -5.14 17.91 -17.15
N ALA A 118 -6.30 18.51 -17.45
CA ALA A 118 -6.37 19.78 -18.16
C ALA A 118 -5.74 20.93 -17.36
N LEU A 119 -6.03 21.02 -16.05
CA LEU A 119 -5.44 22.03 -15.17
C LEU A 119 -3.92 21.89 -15.09
N GLU A 120 -3.41 20.70 -14.83
CA GLU A 120 -1.97 20.43 -14.77
C GLU A 120 -1.25 20.78 -16.08
N GLU A 121 -1.89 20.53 -17.22
CA GLU A 121 -1.31 20.91 -18.52
C GLU A 121 -1.25 22.41 -18.72
N VAL A 122 -2.30 23.16 -18.35
CA VAL A 122 -2.30 24.63 -18.38
C VAL A 122 -1.24 25.19 -17.43
N GLU A 123 -1.17 24.68 -16.20
CA GLU A 123 -0.15 25.09 -15.23
C GLU A 123 1.27 24.82 -15.74
N ARG A 124 1.50 23.66 -16.36
CA ARG A 124 2.79 23.32 -16.97
C ARG A 124 3.20 24.33 -18.05
N ILE A 125 2.27 24.69 -18.93
CA ILE A 125 2.53 25.63 -20.03
C ILE A 125 2.88 27.01 -19.45
N PHE A 126 2.05 27.57 -18.57
CA PHE A 126 2.28 28.90 -18.00
C PHE A 126 3.54 28.96 -17.13
N THR A 127 3.82 27.89 -16.37
CA THR A 127 5.09 27.79 -15.61
C THR A 127 6.30 27.79 -16.56
N GLY A 128 6.20 27.09 -17.70
CA GLY A 128 7.21 27.13 -18.77
C GLY A 128 7.41 28.53 -19.38
N MET A 129 6.35 29.36 -19.39
CA MET A 129 6.39 30.77 -19.82
C MET A 129 6.84 31.73 -18.72
N GLY A 130 7.21 31.23 -17.52
CA GLY A 130 7.71 32.04 -16.40
C GLY A 130 6.62 32.64 -15.51
N TYR A 131 5.42 32.06 -15.49
CA TYR A 131 4.35 32.42 -14.57
C TYR A 131 4.43 31.61 -13.29
N GLU A 132 4.10 32.24 -12.17
CA GLU A 132 3.91 31.60 -10.87
C GLU A 132 2.45 31.12 -10.76
N VAL A 133 2.24 29.88 -10.28
CA VAL A 133 0.92 29.36 -9.95
C VAL A 133 0.59 29.77 -8.53
N VAL A 134 -0.49 30.52 -8.33
CA VAL A 134 -0.90 31.03 -7.02
C VAL A 134 -2.32 30.58 -6.71
N GLU A 135 -2.49 29.91 -5.59
CA GLU A 135 -3.79 29.46 -5.10
C GLU A 135 -4.38 30.47 -4.09
N GLY A 136 -5.69 30.48 -3.98
CA GLY A 136 -6.44 31.26 -3.00
C GLY A 136 -7.63 30.49 -2.42
N PRO A 137 -8.24 30.99 -1.34
CA PRO A 137 -9.35 30.32 -0.69
C PRO A 137 -10.62 30.29 -1.57
N GLU A 138 -11.37 29.19 -1.51
CA GLU A 138 -12.68 29.07 -2.18
C GLU A 138 -13.77 29.83 -1.42
N VAL A 139 -13.67 29.89 -0.10
CA VAL A 139 -14.50 30.70 0.79
C VAL A 139 -13.79 32.03 1.00
N GLU A 140 -14.34 33.09 0.47
CA GLU A 140 -13.67 34.36 0.36
C GLU A 140 -14.47 35.50 1.03
N TYR A 141 -13.78 36.54 1.43
CA TYR A 141 -14.44 37.78 1.87
C TYR A 141 -15.06 38.50 0.69
N ASP A 142 -16.25 39.09 0.89
CA ASP A 142 -16.95 39.96 -0.08
C ASP A 142 -16.04 41.09 -0.58
N TYR A 143 -15.22 41.65 0.30
CA TYR A 143 -14.22 42.65 -0.06
C TYR A 143 -13.31 42.20 -1.21
N TYR A 144 -12.68 41.04 -1.11
CA TYR A 144 -11.78 40.53 -2.16
C TYR A 144 -12.50 40.09 -3.42
N ASN A 145 -13.72 39.53 -3.25
CA ASN A 145 -14.48 39.03 -4.39
C ASN A 145 -15.14 40.14 -5.20
N PHE A 146 -15.37 41.32 -4.60
CA PHE A 146 -16.12 42.40 -5.23
C PHE A 146 -15.49 43.78 -5.02
N GLU A 147 -15.43 44.31 -3.81
CA GLU A 147 -15.05 45.69 -3.55
C GLU A 147 -13.66 46.05 -4.06
N ALA A 148 -12.66 45.25 -3.77
CA ALA A 148 -11.29 45.42 -4.22
C ALA A 148 -11.11 45.28 -5.74
N LEU A 149 -12.09 44.69 -6.42
CA LEU A 149 -12.17 44.58 -7.88
C LEU A 149 -13.03 45.70 -8.51
N ASN A 150 -13.38 46.73 -7.72
CA ASN A 150 -14.21 47.86 -8.16
C ASN A 150 -15.65 47.46 -8.55
N ILE A 151 -16.20 46.43 -7.91
CA ILE A 151 -17.60 46.02 -8.03
C ILE A 151 -18.38 46.61 -6.84
N PRO A 152 -19.19 47.67 -7.02
CA PRO A 152 -19.88 48.33 -5.93
C PRO A 152 -21.01 47.49 -5.33
N ALA A 153 -21.48 47.87 -4.14
CA ALA A 153 -22.47 47.09 -3.37
C ALA A 153 -23.81 46.88 -4.10
N ASN A 154 -24.18 47.78 -5.00
CA ASN A 154 -25.43 47.71 -5.79
C ASN A 154 -25.24 47.16 -7.19
N HIS A 155 -24.11 46.48 -7.47
CA HIS A 155 -23.84 45.86 -8.77
C HIS A 155 -24.65 44.55 -8.91
N PRO A 156 -25.27 44.27 -10.08
CA PRO A 156 -26.07 43.07 -10.30
C PRO A 156 -25.33 41.75 -9.98
N ALA A 157 -24.01 41.68 -10.24
CA ALA A 157 -23.21 40.50 -9.92
C ALA A 157 -23.12 40.17 -8.42
N LYS A 158 -23.57 41.06 -7.54
CA LYS A 158 -23.69 40.83 -6.09
C LYS A 158 -25.08 40.35 -5.68
N ASP A 159 -25.99 40.16 -6.62
CA ASP A 159 -27.32 39.62 -6.31
C ASP A 159 -27.20 38.20 -5.75
N GLU A 160 -28.04 37.85 -4.76
CA GLU A 160 -28.14 36.52 -4.19
C GLU A 160 -28.49 35.45 -5.22
N GLN A 161 -29.09 35.84 -6.35
CA GLN A 161 -29.39 34.93 -7.46
C GLN A 161 -28.14 34.45 -8.17
N ASP A 162 -27.04 35.19 -8.14
CA ASP A 162 -25.81 34.88 -8.89
C ASP A 162 -24.65 34.47 -7.98
N THR A 163 -24.77 34.66 -6.66
CA THR A 163 -23.69 34.46 -5.70
C THR A 163 -24.15 33.64 -4.49
N PHE A 164 -23.38 32.64 -4.11
CA PHE A 164 -23.60 31.91 -2.87
C PHE A 164 -23.00 32.65 -1.68
N TYR A 165 -23.84 33.25 -0.86
CA TYR A 165 -23.46 33.90 0.41
C TYR A 165 -23.48 32.91 1.57
N ILE A 166 -22.42 32.88 2.37
CA ILE A 166 -22.40 32.19 3.66
C ILE A 166 -22.94 33.13 4.76
N ASN A 167 -22.61 34.40 4.66
CA ASN A 167 -23.16 35.50 5.43
C ASN A 167 -22.87 36.82 4.67
N ASP A 168 -23.32 37.95 5.21
CA ASP A 168 -23.20 39.28 4.58
C ASP A 168 -21.77 39.70 4.16
N LYS A 169 -20.74 39.01 4.64
CA LYS A 169 -19.33 39.33 4.42
C LYS A 169 -18.51 38.22 3.80
N ILE A 170 -19.08 37.03 3.69
CA ILE A 170 -18.37 35.84 3.24
C ILE A 170 -19.18 35.13 2.16
N VAL A 171 -18.52 34.87 1.04
CA VAL A 171 -19.11 34.25 -0.14
C VAL A 171 -18.31 33.00 -0.58
N LEU A 172 -18.91 32.15 -1.36
CA LEU A 172 -18.17 31.26 -2.25
C LEU A 172 -17.68 32.09 -3.43
N ARG A 173 -16.36 32.12 -3.70
CA ARG A 173 -15.80 32.94 -4.75
C ARG A 173 -16.45 32.67 -6.10
N THR A 174 -16.86 33.72 -6.78
CA THR A 174 -17.50 33.64 -8.11
C THR A 174 -16.48 33.64 -9.26
N GLN A 175 -15.22 33.96 -8.94
CA GLN A 175 -14.08 34.06 -9.84
C GLN A 175 -12.78 33.82 -9.09
N THR A 176 -11.66 33.66 -9.80
CA THR A 176 -10.33 33.53 -9.17
C THR A 176 -9.62 34.90 -9.01
N SER A 177 -10.21 36.02 -9.45
CA SER A 177 -9.68 37.39 -9.32
C SER A 177 -9.32 37.82 -7.90
N PRO A 178 -9.97 37.35 -6.81
CA PRO A 178 -9.53 37.64 -5.45
C PRO A 178 -8.05 37.32 -5.20
N VAL A 179 -7.54 36.29 -5.86
CA VAL A 179 -6.11 35.91 -5.75
C VAL A 179 -5.20 36.98 -6.32
N GLN A 180 -5.61 37.65 -7.41
CA GLN A 180 -4.88 38.79 -8.00
C GLN A 180 -4.75 39.92 -7.01
N VAL A 181 -5.84 40.28 -6.33
CA VAL A 181 -5.85 41.34 -5.29
C VAL A 181 -4.86 41.00 -4.18
N ARG A 182 -4.93 39.77 -3.66
CA ARG A 182 -4.04 39.29 -2.59
C ARG A 182 -2.57 39.32 -2.99
N VAL A 183 -2.26 39.05 -4.27
CA VAL A 183 -0.88 39.11 -4.79
C VAL A 183 -0.43 40.57 -4.93
N MET A 184 -1.29 41.44 -5.44
CA MET A 184 -1.00 42.90 -5.56
C MET A 184 -0.76 43.57 -4.20
N GLU A 185 -1.53 43.18 -3.17
CA GLU A 185 -1.35 43.72 -1.81
C GLU A 185 0.03 43.38 -1.20
N LYS A 186 0.68 42.30 -1.64
CA LYS A 186 2.06 41.96 -1.22
C LYS A 186 3.10 42.95 -1.75
N GLY A 187 2.75 43.77 -2.76
CA GLY A 187 3.57 44.86 -3.28
C GLY A 187 4.88 44.47 -3.97
N LYS A 188 5.07 43.21 -4.32
CA LYS A 188 6.29 42.71 -4.99
C LYS A 188 6.11 42.75 -6.51
N LEU A 189 6.94 43.53 -7.19
CA LEU A 189 6.95 43.65 -8.66
C LEU A 189 8.29 43.10 -9.21
N PRO A 190 8.32 42.59 -10.43
CA PRO A 190 7.19 42.33 -11.33
C PRO A 190 6.30 41.18 -10.86
N ILE A 191 5.04 41.15 -11.32
CA ILE A 191 4.09 40.06 -11.10
C ILE A 191 3.84 39.37 -12.42
N ARG A 192 3.98 38.05 -12.43
CA ARG A 192 3.54 37.17 -13.52
C ARG A 192 2.94 35.94 -12.86
N MET A 193 1.62 35.83 -12.88
CA MET A 193 0.94 34.75 -12.17
C MET A 193 -0.27 34.24 -12.94
N ILE A 194 -0.63 32.99 -12.66
CA ILE A 194 -1.93 32.41 -12.93
C ILE A 194 -2.58 31.97 -11.61
N ALA A 195 -3.90 32.10 -11.55
CA ALA A 195 -4.73 31.68 -10.43
C ALA A 195 -5.73 30.61 -10.90
N PRO A 196 -5.35 29.32 -10.92
CA PRO A 196 -6.28 28.24 -11.18
C PRO A 196 -7.15 27.99 -9.96
N GLY A 197 -8.38 27.55 -10.19
CA GLY A 197 -9.22 27.14 -9.08
C GLY A 197 -10.68 26.96 -9.42
N ARG A 198 -11.38 26.37 -8.46
CA ARG A 198 -12.82 26.18 -8.52
C ARG A 198 -13.53 27.48 -8.15
N VAL A 199 -14.60 27.78 -8.88
CA VAL A 199 -15.47 28.95 -8.65
C VAL A 199 -16.91 28.50 -8.60
N PHE A 200 -17.77 29.34 -8.03
CA PHE A 200 -19.15 28.99 -7.72
C PHE A 200 -20.09 30.11 -8.14
N ARG A 201 -21.18 29.75 -8.81
CA ARG A 201 -22.25 30.67 -9.20
C ARG A 201 -23.59 30.04 -8.95
N ALA A 202 -24.55 30.83 -8.48
CA ALA A 202 -25.90 30.35 -8.15
C ALA A 202 -26.81 30.26 -9.40
N ASP A 203 -26.21 29.87 -10.54
CA ASP A 203 -26.96 29.69 -11.79
C ASP A 203 -27.85 28.46 -11.73
N GLU A 204 -28.99 28.51 -12.44
CA GLU A 204 -29.78 27.31 -12.67
C GLU A 204 -29.00 26.28 -13.48
N VAL A 205 -29.06 25.01 -13.04
CA VAL A 205 -28.33 23.93 -13.69
C VAL A 205 -29.02 23.54 -14.99
N ASP A 206 -28.31 23.74 -16.10
CA ASP A 206 -28.75 23.30 -17.43
C ASP A 206 -27.63 22.53 -18.17
N ALA A 207 -27.78 22.34 -19.48
CA ALA A 207 -26.79 21.62 -20.29
C ALA A 207 -25.43 22.36 -20.39
N THR A 208 -25.36 23.64 -20.10
CA THR A 208 -24.20 24.51 -20.28
C THR A 208 -23.75 25.21 -18.99
N HIS A 209 -24.59 25.27 -17.97
CA HIS A 209 -24.31 25.92 -16.70
C HIS A 209 -24.18 24.91 -15.56
N SER A 210 -23.09 25.01 -14.82
CA SER A 210 -22.85 24.26 -13.60
C SER A 210 -22.60 25.25 -12.45
N PRO A 211 -23.19 25.03 -11.27
CA PRO A 211 -22.97 25.90 -10.12
C PRO A 211 -21.53 25.89 -9.61
N SER A 212 -20.75 24.92 -10.06
CA SER A 212 -19.32 24.83 -9.75
C SER A 212 -18.55 24.47 -11.00
N PHE A 213 -17.55 25.29 -11.34
CA PHE A 213 -16.68 25.06 -12.49
C PHE A 213 -15.25 25.52 -12.18
N HIS A 214 -14.31 25.22 -13.08
CA HIS A 214 -12.92 25.65 -12.93
C HIS A 214 -12.66 26.86 -13.81
N GLN A 215 -11.89 27.81 -13.25
CA GLN A 215 -11.44 29.01 -13.93
C GLN A 215 -9.94 29.17 -13.72
N ILE A 216 -9.25 29.68 -14.71
CA ILE A 216 -7.84 30.06 -14.63
C ILE A 216 -7.73 31.51 -15.08
N GLU A 217 -7.29 32.40 -14.21
CA GLU A 217 -7.02 33.77 -14.54
C GLU A 217 -5.52 34.03 -14.53
N GLY A 218 -5.05 34.87 -15.45
CA GLY A 218 -3.65 35.28 -15.50
C GLY A 218 -3.50 36.77 -15.31
N MET A 219 -2.42 37.18 -14.65
CA MET A 219 -2.07 38.60 -14.45
C MET A 219 -0.59 38.83 -14.66
N VAL A 220 -0.28 39.90 -15.40
CA VAL A 220 1.09 40.40 -15.54
C VAL A 220 1.13 41.87 -15.19
N ILE A 221 2.01 42.29 -14.27
CA ILE A 221 2.32 43.66 -13.95
C ILE A 221 3.83 43.83 -14.04
N ASP A 222 4.25 44.58 -15.04
CA ASP A 222 5.67 44.90 -15.28
C ASP A 222 5.78 46.20 -16.06
N LYS A 223 6.99 46.72 -16.24
CA LYS A 223 7.25 47.91 -17.04
C LYS A 223 7.02 47.60 -18.53
N ASN A 224 6.42 48.57 -19.23
CA ASN A 224 6.23 48.55 -20.69
C ASN A 224 5.38 47.37 -21.22
N ILE A 225 4.50 46.80 -20.39
CA ILE A 225 3.54 45.80 -20.83
C ILE A 225 2.50 46.44 -21.75
N THR A 226 2.27 45.80 -22.89
CA THR A 226 1.37 46.27 -23.94
C THR A 226 0.29 45.26 -24.25
N PHE A 227 -0.72 45.68 -25.04
CA PHE A 227 -1.74 44.73 -25.54
C PHE A 227 -1.15 43.67 -26.46
N ALA A 228 -0.05 43.97 -27.14
CA ALA A 228 0.68 42.99 -27.96
C ALA A 228 1.27 41.85 -27.13
N ASP A 229 1.72 42.14 -25.89
CA ASP A 229 2.23 41.12 -24.96
C ASP A 229 1.10 40.19 -24.51
N LEU A 230 -0.10 40.74 -24.23
CA LEU A 230 -1.28 39.93 -23.91
C LEU A 230 -1.62 38.99 -25.06
N LYS A 231 -1.72 39.58 -26.31
CA LYS A 231 -2.02 38.76 -27.50
C LYS A 231 -0.96 37.70 -27.73
N GLY A 232 0.33 38.02 -27.60
CA GLY A 232 1.43 37.08 -27.74
C GLY A 232 1.37 35.97 -26.72
N THR A 233 1.12 36.26 -25.46
CA THR A 233 0.97 35.27 -24.37
C THR A 233 -0.16 34.30 -24.65
N LEU A 234 -1.34 34.82 -25.04
CA LEU A 234 -2.50 33.97 -25.35
C LEU A 234 -2.28 33.12 -26.60
N ALA A 235 -1.62 33.69 -27.62
CA ALA A 235 -1.28 32.93 -28.84
C ALA A 235 -0.28 31.78 -28.53
N GLU A 236 0.73 32.05 -27.72
CA GLU A 236 1.69 31.02 -27.31
C GLU A 236 1.03 29.94 -26.46
N PHE A 237 0.20 30.31 -25.50
CA PHE A 237 -0.60 29.38 -24.72
C PHE A 237 -1.48 28.48 -25.61
N ALA A 238 -2.21 29.08 -26.55
CA ALA A 238 -3.08 28.34 -27.45
C ALA A 238 -2.28 27.40 -28.36
N ARG A 239 -1.10 27.83 -28.83
CA ARG A 239 -0.21 27.01 -29.62
C ARG A 239 0.30 25.76 -28.87
N GLU A 240 0.71 25.97 -27.63
CA GLU A 240 1.23 24.88 -26.79
C GLU A 240 0.10 23.90 -26.36
N LEU A 241 -1.09 24.43 -26.03
CA LEU A 241 -2.21 23.60 -25.58
C LEU A 241 -2.87 22.81 -26.71
N PHE A 242 -3.08 23.45 -27.87
CA PHE A 242 -3.82 22.86 -28.99
C PHE A 242 -2.93 22.40 -30.15
N LEU A 243 -1.62 22.58 -30.06
CA LEU A 243 -0.62 22.21 -31.07
C LEU A 243 -0.83 22.86 -32.45
N SER A 244 -1.79 23.79 -32.58
CA SER A 244 -2.08 24.50 -33.82
C SER A 244 -2.87 25.79 -33.56
N LEU A 245 -2.52 26.86 -34.25
CA LEU A 245 -3.22 28.15 -34.23
C LEU A 245 -4.10 28.38 -35.46
N ILE A 246 -4.09 27.49 -36.45
CA ILE A 246 -4.70 27.72 -37.77
C ILE A 246 -6.21 28.05 -37.66
N HIS A 247 -6.89 27.53 -36.65
CA HIS A 247 -8.33 27.72 -36.48
C HIS A 247 -8.73 28.69 -35.37
N ILE A 248 -7.75 29.23 -34.60
CA ILE A 248 -8.02 30.09 -33.44
C ILE A 248 -7.83 31.57 -33.74
N SER A 249 -7.00 31.91 -34.72
CA SER A 249 -6.61 33.29 -35.03
C SER A 249 -7.17 33.83 -36.35
N GLU A 250 -7.85 33.04 -37.14
CA GLU A 250 -8.49 33.54 -38.37
C GLU A 250 -9.87 34.16 -38.02
N PRO A 251 -10.12 35.43 -38.39
CA PRO A 251 -11.46 35.97 -38.30
C PRO A 251 -12.39 35.24 -39.30
N THR A 252 -13.44 34.66 -38.79
CA THR A 252 -14.58 34.20 -39.58
C THR A 252 -15.31 35.34 -40.21
#